data_ce7928bd82e1f8425de724d87b44b1bc
#
_entry.id   ce7928bd82e1f8425de724d87b44b1bc
#
_cell.length_a   1.000
_cell.length_b   1.000
_cell.length_c   1.000
_cell.angle_alpha   90.00
_cell.angle_beta   90.00
_cell.angle_gamma   90.00
#
_symmetry.space_group_name_H-M   'P 1'
#
loop_
_entity.id
_entity.type
_entity.pdbx_description
1 polymer ?
#
loop_
_entity_poly.entity_id
_entity_poly.type
_entity_poly.pdbx_seq_one_letter_code
_entity_poly.pdbx_strand_id
1 'polypeptide(L)'
;MYINNDSMQPDKLSEILALRPEGADAAPKKVADLEKKMKGALIGRFAGCVLGIPVELYSVANMQAIALENGMAFPPVNYWTGTDKPDNIHYRVNKRTEYLLQNLDKVPVDDDITYVILNLLLLEKYGKNYTVDDIGKLWLDVLPYACTAEEEALEQLKAGTRAECAANFNKYVEWIGAAIRADAFGYAEAGNPEAAAKLSYNDAYLSHRKNGIYGEMFCAAAVAAAFTAETPLDAVKEGMKQIPKESELYQALEWALSCEGQVTNYIRARQLIDEKFPKMHPVHTINNMVAITFALMLGGNDYTKCISECVAIGLDNDCTGATVGSIAGACLGIDAIPEYWYEKFNNTVCTYLIGHEKLALDDVIARFIKLND
;
A
#
# COMPACT_ATOMS: atom_id res chain seq x y z
N MET A 1 -24.79 -2.16 -14.13
CA MET A 1 -25.63 -2.85 -13.13
C MET A 1 -24.69 -3.80 -12.42
N TYR A 2 -24.13 -3.42 -11.26
CA TYR A 2 -23.31 -4.36 -10.46
C TYR A 2 -24.26 -5.41 -9.90
N ILE A 3 -24.10 -6.63 -10.30
CA ILE A 3 -24.81 -7.77 -9.69
C ILE A 3 -24.09 -8.04 -8.38
N ASN A 4 -24.69 -7.64 -7.28
CA ASN A 4 -24.19 -7.95 -5.94
C ASN A 4 -24.37 -9.46 -5.71
N ASN A 5 -23.37 -10.23 -6.12
CA ASN A 5 -23.39 -11.68 -5.99
C ASN A 5 -22.47 -12.07 -4.84
N ASP A 6 -23.00 -12.01 -3.61
CA ASP A 6 -22.25 -12.31 -2.37
C ASP A 6 -21.51 -13.67 -2.43
N SER A 7 -22.05 -14.65 -3.19
CA SER A 7 -21.41 -15.96 -3.36
C SER A 7 -20.08 -15.91 -4.14
N MET A 8 -19.84 -14.85 -4.92
CA MET A 8 -18.62 -14.67 -5.72
C MET A 8 -17.59 -13.77 -5.03
N GLN A 9 -17.92 -13.26 -3.85
CA GLN A 9 -17.06 -12.39 -3.03
C GLN A 9 -17.04 -12.88 -1.56
N PRO A 10 -16.52 -14.10 -1.30
CA PRO A 10 -16.51 -14.69 0.04
C PRO A 10 -15.45 -14.01 0.93
N ASP A 11 -15.68 -14.08 2.25
CA ASP A 11 -14.71 -13.62 3.24
C ASP A 11 -13.76 -14.73 3.71
N LYS A 12 -14.10 -16.01 3.53
CA LYS A 12 -13.29 -17.13 4.03
C LYS A 12 -12.15 -17.48 3.09
N LEU A 13 -10.95 -17.63 3.63
CA LEU A 13 -9.75 -17.93 2.85
C LEU A 13 -9.92 -19.14 1.91
N SER A 14 -10.49 -20.25 2.39
CA SER A 14 -10.66 -21.44 1.57
C SER A 14 -11.57 -21.22 0.36
N GLU A 15 -12.59 -20.38 0.50
CA GLU A 15 -13.52 -20.01 -0.58
C GLU A 15 -12.85 -19.03 -1.55
N ILE A 16 -12.09 -18.04 -1.01
CA ILE A 16 -11.28 -17.11 -1.82
C ILE A 16 -10.30 -17.89 -2.71
N LEU A 17 -9.54 -18.81 -2.12
CA LEU A 17 -8.56 -19.62 -2.85
C LEU A 17 -9.19 -20.50 -3.93
N ALA A 18 -10.39 -21.03 -3.69
CA ALA A 18 -11.13 -21.87 -4.65
C ALA A 18 -11.66 -21.07 -5.86
N LEU A 19 -11.82 -19.75 -5.74
CA LEU A 19 -12.34 -18.87 -6.79
C LEU A 19 -11.25 -18.12 -7.55
N ARG A 20 -9.96 -18.39 -7.27
CA ARG A 20 -8.84 -17.81 -8.02
C ARG A 20 -8.83 -18.26 -9.48
N PRO A 21 -8.26 -17.47 -10.41
CA PRO A 21 -8.10 -17.89 -11.80
C PRO A 21 -7.14 -19.09 -11.93
N GLU A 22 -7.20 -19.78 -13.06
CA GLU A 22 -6.23 -20.82 -13.41
C GLU A 22 -4.80 -20.24 -13.42
N GLY A 23 -3.82 -21.03 -12.95
CA GLY A 23 -2.43 -20.61 -12.88
C GLY A 23 -2.08 -19.70 -11.69
N ALA A 24 -2.96 -19.62 -10.69
CA ALA A 24 -2.68 -18.92 -9.42
C ALA A 24 -1.61 -19.63 -8.57
N ASP A 25 -1.50 -20.96 -8.68
CA ASP A 25 -0.54 -21.77 -7.94
C ASP A 25 0.81 -21.77 -8.69
N ALA A 26 1.63 -20.76 -8.43
CA ALA A 26 2.97 -20.66 -9.01
C ALA A 26 4.04 -21.08 -8.00
N ALA A 27 5.05 -21.82 -8.45
CA ALA A 27 6.20 -22.16 -7.60
C ALA A 27 6.96 -20.88 -7.19
N PRO A 28 7.46 -20.83 -5.94
CA PRO A 28 8.30 -19.71 -5.49
C PRO A 28 9.50 -19.52 -6.42
N LYS A 29 9.84 -18.28 -6.72
CA LYS A 29 11.01 -17.93 -7.53
C LYS A 29 12.12 -17.42 -6.61
N LYS A 30 13.35 -17.87 -6.86
CA LYS A 30 14.51 -17.35 -6.14
C LYS A 30 14.78 -15.90 -6.53
N VAL A 31 14.88 -15.02 -5.52
CA VAL A 31 15.22 -13.62 -5.71
C VAL A 31 16.73 -13.47 -5.90
N ALA A 32 17.13 -12.83 -6.98
CA ALA A 32 18.51 -12.36 -7.15
C ALA A 32 18.66 -11.01 -6.43
N ASP A 33 19.81 -10.81 -5.77
CA ASP A 33 20.13 -9.53 -5.08
C ASP A 33 19.04 -9.06 -4.09
N LEU A 34 18.56 -9.98 -3.24
CA LEU A 34 17.49 -9.72 -2.28
C LEU A 34 17.73 -8.44 -1.47
N GLU A 35 18.96 -8.19 -1.04
CA GLU A 35 19.31 -7.00 -0.25
C GLU A 35 19.04 -5.70 -1.02
N LYS A 36 19.50 -5.60 -2.27
CA LYS A 36 19.26 -4.42 -3.12
C LYS A 36 17.78 -4.20 -3.40
N LYS A 37 17.06 -5.28 -3.66
CA LYS A 37 15.63 -5.22 -3.94
C LYS A 37 14.81 -4.89 -2.69
N MET A 38 15.15 -5.46 -1.53
CA MET A 38 14.51 -5.15 -0.25
C MET A 38 14.72 -3.69 0.14
N LYS A 39 15.96 -3.20 -0.02
CA LYS A 39 16.28 -1.78 0.18
C LYS A 39 15.48 -0.89 -0.77
N GLY A 40 15.39 -1.26 -2.04
CA GLY A 40 14.57 -0.56 -3.03
C GLY A 40 13.09 -0.54 -2.66
N ALA A 41 12.54 -1.67 -2.22
CA ALA A 41 11.14 -1.81 -1.82
C ALA A 41 10.77 -0.88 -0.63
N LEU A 42 11.51 -0.96 0.47
CA LEU A 42 11.24 -0.16 1.68
C LEU A 42 11.47 1.34 1.45
N ILE A 43 12.61 1.70 0.86
CA ILE A 43 12.91 3.11 0.53
C ILE A 43 11.88 3.64 -0.47
N GLY A 44 11.56 2.86 -1.48
CA GLY A 44 10.56 3.22 -2.47
C GLY A 44 9.18 3.44 -1.86
N ARG A 45 8.74 2.56 -0.95
CA ARG A 45 7.49 2.73 -0.22
C ARG A 45 7.46 4.04 0.55
N PHE A 46 8.49 4.28 1.36
CA PHE A 46 8.54 5.48 2.20
C PHE A 46 8.61 6.76 1.38
N ALA A 47 9.38 6.76 0.29
CA ALA A 47 9.45 7.93 -0.59
C ALA A 47 8.12 8.21 -1.31
N GLY A 48 7.43 7.18 -1.79
CA GLY A 48 6.11 7.32 -2.40
C GLY A 48 5.06 7.85 -1.43
N CYS A 49 5.02 7.32 -0.20
CA CYS A 49 4.15 7.80 0.88
C CYS A 49 4.41 9.28 1.19
N VAL A 50 5.66 9.64 1.51
CA VAL A 50 6.04 11.03 1.85
C VAL A 50 5.73 12.02 0.74
N LEU A 51 5.78 11.59 -0.53
CA LEU A 51 5.38 12.42 -1.66
C LEU A 51 3.87 12.70 -1.66
N GLY A 52 3.04 11.74 -1.27
CA GLY A 52 1.59 11.86 -1.26
C GLY A 52 1.02 12.67 -0.08
N ILE A 53 1.58 12.51 1.13
CA ILE A 53 1.04 13.06 2.39
C ILE A 53 0.67 14.55 2.32
N PRO A 54 1.47 15.47 1.78
CA PRO A 54 1.11 16.90 1.75
C PRO A 54 -0.17 17.20 0.96
N VAL A 55 -0.56 16.31 0.06
CA VAL A 55 -1.65 16.48 -0.90
C VAL A 55 -2.68 15.34 -0.87
N GLU A 56 -2.69 14.57 0.22
CA GLU A 56 -3.64 13.47 0.43
C GLU A 56 -5.08 13.92 0.20
N LEU A 57 -5.83 13.16 -0.62
CA LEU A 57 -7.22 13.42 -1.02
C LEU A 57 -7.46 14.73 -1.78
N TYR A 58 -6.41 15.38 -2.28
CA TYR A 58 -6.57 16.59 -3.08
C TYR A 58 -7.04 16.27 -4.50
N SER A 59 -7.81 17.20 -5.06
CA SER A 59 -8.12 17.15 -6.49
C SER A 59 -6.87 17.43 -7.33
N VAL A 60 -6.84 16.89 -8.55
CA VAL A 60 -5.77 17.18 -9.52
C VAL A 60 -5.57 18.70 -9.69
N ALA A 61 -6.67 19.45 -9.78
CA ALA A 61 -6.61 20.90 -9.93
C ALA A 61 -5.96 21.62 -8.74
N ASN A 62 -6.25 21.17 -7.50
CA ASN A 62 -5.63 21.73 -6.30
C ASN A 62 -4.13 21.42 -6.25
N MET A 63 -3.73 20.19 -6.59
CA MET A 63 -2.32 19.82 -6.66
C MET A 63 -1.55 20.63 -7.71
N GLN A 64 -2.15 20.82 -8.89
CA GLN A 64 -1.58 21.68 -9.95
C GLN A 64 -1.43 23.14 -9.49
N ALA A 65 -2.41 23.68 -8.77
CA ALA A 65 -2.34 25.03 -8.23
C ALA A 65 -1.19 25.19 -7.23
N ILE A 66 -1.06 24.24 -6.27
CA ILE A 66 0.03 24.24 -5.29
C ILE A 66 1.39 24.13 -5.99
N ALA A 67 1.53 23.25 -6.97
CA ALA A 67 2.78 23.12 -7.73
C ALA A 67 3.13 24.43 -8.43
N LEU A 68 2.17 25.05 -9.10
CA LEU A 68 2.37 26.34 -9.80
C LEU A 68 2.77 27.46 -8.83
N GLU A 69 2.08 27.61 -7.71
CA GLU A 69 2.34 28.63 -6.69
C GLU A 69 3.75 28.50 -6.08
N ASN A 70 4.27 27.27 -6.02
CA ASN A 70 5.58 26.97 -5.44
C ASN A 70 6.68 26.77 -6.49
N GLY A 71 6.40 27.04 -7.78
CA GLY A 71 7.37 26.91 -8.88
C GLY A 71 7.83 25.47 -9.12
N MET A 72 6.99 24.48 -8.79
CA MET A 72 7.28 23.06 -8.96
C MET A 72 6.77 22.52 -10.30
N ALA A 73 7.44 21.49 -10.80
CA ALA A 73 6.90 20.66 -11.88
C ALA A 73 5.67 19.87 -11.42
N PHE A 74 4.76 19.56 -12.35
CA PHE A 74 3.64 18.65 -12.10
C PHE A 74 3.41 17.73 -13.32
N PRO A 75 3.36 16.40 -13.15
CA PRO A 75 3.52 15.63 -11.90
C PRO A 75 4.81 15.98 -11.13
N PRO A 76 4.76 15.86 -9.78
CA PRO A 76 5.90 16.25 -8.94
C PRO A 76 7.10 15.31 -9.15
N VAL A 77 8.28 15.86 -9.44
CA VAL A 77 9.53 15.09 -9.63
C VAL A 77 10.46 15.19 -8.41
N ASN A 78 9.99 15.78 -7.33
CA ASN A 78 10.61 15.86 -6.02
C ASN A 78 9.52 16.12 -4.97
N TYR A 79 9.85 16.05 -3.68
CA TYR A 79 8.93 16.38 -2.59
C TYR A 79 8.40 17.80 -2.69
N TRP A 80 7.19 17.99 -2.17
CA TRP A 80 6.52 19.30 -2.15
C TRP A 80 7.31 20.32 -1.34
N THR A 81 7.34 21.56 -1.81
CA THR A 81 7.98 22.71 -1.13
C THR A 81 6.96 23.63 -0.47
N GLY A 82 5.65 23.39 -0.69
CA GLY A 82 4.57 24.15 -0.08
C GLY A 82 3.29 23.32 0.06
N THR A 83 2.37 23.80 0.88
CA THR A 83 1.04 23.24 1.12
C THR A 83 0.05 24.37 1.46
N ASP A 84 -1.22 24.22 1.10
CA ASP A 84 -2.29 25.16 1.43
C ASP A 84 -2.80 25.03 2.88
N LYS A 85 -2.43 23.94 3.58
CA LYS A 85 -2.86 23.64 4.96
C LYS A 85 -1.65 23.40 5.89
N PRO A 86 -0.77 24.40 6.08
CA PRO A 86 0.48 24.23 6.82
C PRO A 86 0.31 23.81 8.27
N ASP A 87 -0.76 24.22 8.92
CA ASP A 87 -1.03 23.96 10.35
C ASP A 87 -1.82 22.68 10.62
N ASN A 88 -2.32 21.99 9.59
CA ASN A 88 -3.00 20.73 9.79
C ASN A 88 -2.05 19.69 10.40
N ILE A 89 -2.53 19.03 11.45
CA ILE A 89 -1.81 17.95 12.11
C ILE A 89 -2.18 16.63 11.45
N HIS A 90 -1.17 15.88 11.03
CA HIS A 90 -1.29 14.56 10.46
C HIS A 90 -0.97 13.52 11.54
N TYR A 91 -1.79 12.48 11.67
CA TYR A 91 -1.67 11.41 12.67
C TYR A 91 -1.38 11.89 14.11
N ARG A 92 -1.97 13.01 14.54
CA ARG A 92 -1.85 13.59 15.89
C ARG A 92 -0.41 13.95 16.30
N VAL A 93 0.56 13.83 15.40
CA VAL A 93 2.01 13.94 15.70
C VAL A 93 2.67 15.10 14.96
N ASN A 94 2.55 15.16 13.64
CA ASN A 94 3.29 16.07 12.79
C ASN A 94 2.40 17.11 12.12
N LYS A 95 2.90 18.35 11.97
CA LYS A 95 2.26 19.32 11.07
C LYS A 95 2.54 18.93 9.62
N ARG A 96 1.63 19.24 8.69
CA ARG A 96 1.85 18.97 7.25
C ARG A 96 3.13 19.61 6.70
N THR A 97 3.59 20.71 7.27
CA THR A 97 4.88 21.33 6.91
C THR A 97 6.10 20.45 7.18
N GLU A 98 6.01 19.46 8.08
CA GLU A 98 7.15 18.57 8.39
C GLU A 98 7.41 17.54 7.27
N TYR A 99 6.44 17.35 6.35
CA TYR A 99 6.56 16.49 5.18
C TYR A 99 7.08 17.24 3.92
N LEU A 100 7.38 18.53 4.04
CA LEU A 100 7.90 19.33 2.93
C LEU A 100 9.41 19.17 2.80
N LEU A 101 9.92 19.25 1.58
CA LEU A 101 11.32 19.02 1.21
C LEU A 101 12.34 19.71 2.13
N GLN A 102 12.07 20.97 2.50
CA GLN A 102 13.01 21.78 3.32
C GLN A 102 13.03 21.36 4.80
N ASN A 103 12.00 20.66 5.28
CA ASN A 103 11.87 20.25 6.67
C ASN A 103 12.06 18.74 6.86
N LEU A 104 12.19 17.99 5.76
CA LEU A 104 12.37 16.56 5.80
C LEU A 104 13.77 16.20 6.30
N ASP A 105 13.84 15.43 7.38
CA ASP A 105 15.08 14.99 8.03
C ASP A 105 15.05 13.52 8.49
N LYS A 106 13.95 12.81 8.17
CA LYS A 106 13.67 11.40 8.52
C LYS A 106 12.51 10.90 7.67
N VAL A 107 12.21 9.60 7.74
CA VAL A 107 10.90 9.09 7.33
C VAL A 107 9.91 9.48 8.42
N PRO A 108 8.97 10.40 8.13
CA PRO A 108 8.07 10.94 9.16
C PRO A 108 6.95 9.95 9.50
N VAL A 109 6.19 10.28 10.55
CA VAL A 109 5.07 9.44 11.01
C VAL A 109 3.91 9.45 10.01
N ASP A 110 3.43 8.25 9.67
CA ASP A 110 2.27 8.00 8.83
C ASP A 110 1.75 6.59 9.10
N ASP A 111 0.47 6.28 8.79
CA ASP A 111 -0.04 4.93 8.99
C ASP A 111 0.50 3.95 7.94
N ASP A 112 0.68 4.35 6.69
CA ASP A 112 1.36 3.58 5.65
C ASP A 112 2.76 3.11 6.06
N ILE A 113 3.45 3.92 6.85
CA ILE A 113 4.78 3.62 7.39
C ILE A 113 4.66 2.77 8.66
N THR A 114 3.75 3.16 9.56
CA THR A 114 3.54 2.52 10.86
C THR A 114 3.09 1.07 10.72
N TYR A 115 2.15 0.78 9.81
CA TYR A 115 1.62 -0.59 9.66
C TYR A 115 2.65 -1.57 9.07
N VAL A 116 3.58 -1.11 8.25
CA VAL A 116 4.69 -1.97 7.79
C VAL A 116 5.56 -2.41 8.98
N ILE A 117 5.83 -1.50 9.92
CA ILE A 117 6.59 -1.82 11.14
C ILE A 117 5.74 -2.70 12.08
N LEU A 118 4.45 -2.42 12.23
CA LEU A 118 3.54 -3.23 13.03
C LEU A 118 3.53 -4.70 12.58
N ASN A 119 3.45 -4.93 11.26
CA ASN A 119 3.44 -6.27 10.70
C ASN A 119 4.83 -6.94 10.67
N LEU A 120 5.93 -6.17 10.64
CA LEU A 120 7.26 -6.70 10.94
C LEU A 120 7.31 -7.25 12.37
N LEU A 121 6.82 -6.50 13.37
CA LEU A 121 6.76 -6.94 14.77
C LEU A 121 5.85 -8.17 14.94
N LEU A 122 4.73 -8.24 14.21
CA LEU A 122 3.84 -9.40 14.19
C LEU A 122 4.59 -10.66 13.76
N LEU A 123 5.28 -10.58 12.61
CA LEU A 123 6.01 -11.70 12.02
C LEU A 123 7.19 -12.14 12.90
N GLU A 124 7.89 -11.21 13.54
CA GLU A 124 8.99 -11.54 14.46
C GLU A 124 8.49 -12.19 15.77
N LYS A 125 7.36 -11.72 16.31
CA LYS A 125 6.82 -12.20 17.58
C LYS A 125 6.13 -13.56 17.46
N TYR A 126 5.35 -13.76 16.38
CA TYR A 126 4.48 -14.93 16.23
C TYR A 126 4.85 -15.84 15.05
N GLY A 127 5.80 -15.44 14.20
CA GLY A 127 6.16 -16.17 12.99
C GLY A 127 5.09 -16.11 11.91
N LYS A 128 5.26 -16.88 10.84
CA LYS A 128 4.35 -16.90 9.69
C LYS A 128 3.02 -17.67 9.92
N ASN A 129 2.85 -18.31 11.07
CA ASN A 129 1.61 -19.05 11.42
C ASN A 129 0.73 -18.29 12.43
N TYR A 130 0.87 -16.98 12.51
CA TYR A 130 0.08 -16.13 13.39
C TYR A 130 -1.43 -16.22 13.09
N THR A 131 -2.24 -15.94 14.09
CA THR A 131 -3.70 -15.96 14.03
C THR A 131 -4.28 -14.55 14.11
N VAL A 132 -5.56 -14.40 13.77
CA VAL A 132 -6.29 -13.11 13.93
C VAL A 132 -6.24 -12.64 15.40
N ASP A 133 -6.29 -13.59 16.37
CA ASP A 133 -6.17 -13.26 17.80
C ASP A 133 -4.78 -12.72 18.18
N ASP A 134 -3.72 -13.19 17.53
CA ASP A 134 -2.35 -12.70 17.76
C ASP A 134 -2.19 -11.27 17.25
N ILE A 135 -2.81 -10.94 16.11
CA ILE A 135 -2.87 -9.57 15.61
C ILE A 135 -3.62 -8.67 16.59
N GLY A 136 -4.81 -9.10 17.03
CA GLY A 136 -5.62 -8.34 18.00
C GLY A 136 -4.86 -8.05 19.29
N LYS A 137 -4.10 -9.03 19.82
CA LYS A 137 -3.23 -8.83 21.00
C LYS A 137 -2.13 -7.82 20.72
N LEU A 138 -1.44 -7.93 19.58
CA LEU A 138 -0.39 -6.98 19.22
C LEU A 138 -0.94 -5.56 19.07
N TRP A 139 -2.09 -5.39 18.40
CA TRP A 139 -2.73 -4.08 18.27
C TRP A 139 -3.05 -3.45 19.62
N LEU A 140 -3.61 -4.24 20.54
CA LEU A 140 -3.90 -3.76 21.90
C LEU A 140 -2.63 -3.39 22.69
N ASP A 141 -1.51 -4.09 22.42
CA ASP A 141 -0.23 -3.84 23.10
C ASP A 141 0.46 -2.56 22.60
N VAL A 142 0.48 -2.33 21.28
CA VAL A 142 1.37 -1.31 20.68
C VAL A 142 0.69 -0.25 19.82
N LEU A 143 -0.58 -0.43 19.39
CA LEU A 143 -1.29 0.50 18.52
C LEU A 143 -2.19 1.43 19.35
N PRO A 144 -1.79 2.70 19.57
CA PRO A 144 -2.54 3.60 20.48
C PRO A 144 -3.85 4.11 19.87
N TYR A 145 -3.88 4.29 18.56
CA TYR A 145 -5.03 4.77 17.77
C TYR A 145 -4.89 4.29 16.32
N ALA A 146 -5.96 4.41 15.57
CA ALA A 146 -6.03 4.08 14.15
C ALA A 146 -7.02 5.03 13.46
N CYS A 147 -7.27 4.82 12.16
CA CYS A 147 -8.25 5.53 11.37
C CYS A 147 -9.26 4.56 10.77
N THR A 148 -10.45 5.03 10.45
CA THR A 148 -11.46 4.32 9.64
C THR A 148 -11.72 2.87 10.04
N ALA A 149 -11.45 1.90 9.18
CA ALA A 149 -11.72 0.48 9.44
C ALA A 149 -10.89 -0.07 10.60
N GLU A 150 -9.67 0.35 10.71
CA GLU A 150 -8.73 -0.02 11.77
C GLU A 150 -9.16 0.56 13.13
N GLU A 151 -9.65 1.81 13.16
CA GLU A 151 -10.16 2.43 14.37
C GLU A 151 -11.39 1.67 14.89
N GLU A 152 -12.35 1.37 14.02
CA GLU A 152 -13.54 0.59 14.38
C GLU A 152 -13.13 -0.80 14.94
N ALA A 153 -12.20 -1.49 14.30
CA ALA A 153 -11.73 -2.79 14.77
C ALA A 153 -10.96 -2.69 16.11
N LEU A 154 -10.09 -1.68 16.26
CA LEU A 154 -9.33 -1.45 17.49
C LEU A 154 -10.26 -1.12 18.68
N GLU A 155 -11.30 -0.31 18.46
CA GLU A 155 -12.29 -0.01 19.51
C GLU A 155 -13.10 -1.26 19.89
N GLN A 156 -13.45 -2.12 18.93
CA GLN A 156 -14.08 -3.42 19.22
C GLN A 156 -13.16 -4.32 20.07
N LEU A 157 -11.87 -4.39 19.74
CA LEU A 157 -10.88 -5.14 20.53
C LEU A 157 -10.76 -4.59 21.96
N LYS A 158 -10.67 -3.26 22.12
CA LYS A 158 -10.65 -2.59 23.44
C LYS A 158 -11.92 -2.86 24.26
N ALA A 159 -13.05 -3.03 23.60
CA ALA A 159 -14.32 -3.39 24.23
C ALA A 159 -14.42 -4.90 24.60
N GLY A 160 -13.40 -5.70 24.26
CA GLY A 160 -13.34 -7.14 24.54
C GLY A 160 -14.04 -8.02 23.50
N THR A 161 -14.35 -7.49 22.31
CA THR A 161 -14.82 -8.28 21.18
C THR A 161 -13.71 -9.24 20.71
N ARG A 162 -14.07 -10.48 20.37
CA ARG A 162 -13.11 -11.43 19.79
C ARG A 162 -12.56 -10.89 18.46
N ALA A 163 -11.28 -11.08 18.19
CA ALA A 163 -10.59 -10.52 17.03
C ALA A 163 -11.27 -10.90 15.70
N GLU A 164 -11.70 -12.13 15.51
CA GLU A 164 -12.43 -12.60 14.34
C GLU A 164 -13.80 -11.90 14.09
N CYS A 165 -14.32 -11.21 15.11
CA CYS A 165 -15.58 -10.48 15.06
C CYS A 165 -15.37 -8.93 15.04
N ALA A 166 -14.14 -8.45 15.12
CA ALA A 166 -13.84 -7.02 15.26
C ALA A 166 -14.30 -6.18 14.04
N ALA A 167 -14.35 -6.78 12.85
CA ALA A 167 -14.88 -6.14 11.66
C ALA A 167 -16.41 -6.20 11.53
N ASN A 168 -17.13 -6.86 12.45
CA ASN A 168 -18.59 -6.93 12.37
C ASN A 168 -19.18 -5.54 12.56
N PHE A 169 -20.08 -5.15 11.64
CA PHE A 169 -20.72 -3.82 11.59
C PHE A 169 -19.77 -2.65 11.26
N ASN A 170 -18.54 -2.92 10.91
CA ASN A 170 -17.59 -1.91 10.43
C ASN A 170 -18.04 -1.41 9.03
N LYS A 171 -18.31 -0.13 8.91
CA LYS A 171 -18.80 0.48 7.65
C LYS A 171 -17.71 0.75 6.61
N TYR A 172 -16.46 0.56 6.99
CA TYR A 172 -15.28 0.85 6.16
C TYR A 172 -14.58 -0.43 5.66
N VAL A 173 -15.23 -1.59 5.75
CA VAL A 173 -14.61 -2.91 5.47
C VAL A 173 -14.05 -3.10 4.06
N GLU A 174 -14.34 -2.20 3.14
CA GLU A 174 -13.81 -2.22 1.76
C GLU A 174 -12.95 -0.97 1.44
N TRP A 175 -12.54 -0.22 2.47
CA TRP A 175 -11.60 0.88 2.31
C TRP A 175 -10.16 0.37 2.24
N ILE A 176 -9.22 1.27 1.83
CA ILE A 176 -7.84 0.90 1.47
C ILE A 176 -6.97 0.43 2.66
N GLY A 177 -7.41 0.66 3.90
CA GLY A 177 -6.61 0.45 5.10
C GLY A 177 -5.98 -0.94 5.24
N ALA A 178 -6.61 -2.02 4.75
CA ALA A 178 -5.97 -3.33 4.69
C ALA A 178 -4.84 -3.36 3.65
N ALA A 179 -5.04 -2.79 2.47
CA ALA A 179 -4.05 -2.82 1.40
C ALA A 179 -2.74 -2.11 1.76
N ILE A 180 -2.79 -1.06 2.60
CA ILE A 180 -1.58 -0.34 3.05
C ILE A 180 -0.73 -1.14 4.04
N ARG A 181 -1.27 -2.20 4.64
CA ARG A 181 -0.56 -3.09 5.57
C ARG A 181 0.12 -4.28 4.90
N ALA A 182 -0.20 -4.52 3.63
CA ALA A 182 0.15 -5.69 2.85
C ALA A 182 1.65 -5.92 2.66
N ASP A 183 2.43 -4.85 2.54
CA ASP A 183 3.81 -4.88 2.06
C ASP A 183 4.73 -5.74 2.91
N ALA A 184 4.55 -5.70 4.25
CA ALA A 184 5.34 -6.53 5.17
C ALA A 184 5.25 -8.02 4.83
N PHE A 185 4.09 -8.49 4.40
CA PHE A 185 3.87 -9.88 4.00
C PHE A 185 4.51 -10.19 2.64
N GLY A 186 4.45 -9.24 1.72
CA GLY A 186 5.17 -9.31 0.44
C GLY A 186 6.69 -9.36 0.62
N TYR A 187 7.21 -8.57 1.56
CA TYR A 187 8.64 -8.56 1.91
C TYR A 187 9.08 -9.87 2.58
N ALA A 188 8.26 -10.45 3.45
CA ALA A 188 8.56 -11.70 4.15
C ALA A 188 8.46 -12.94 3.25
N GLU A 189 7.78 -12.84 2.11
CA GLU A 189 7.58 -13.90 1.12
C GLU A 189 8.08 -13.46 -0.27
N ALA A 190 9.23 -12.78 -0.32
CA ALA A 190 9.81 -12.27 -1.56
C ALA A 190 9.96 -13.35 -2.64
N GLY A 191 9.35 -13.16 -3.81
CA GLY A 191 9.30 -14.12 -4.91
C GLY A 191 8.24 -15.22 -4.78
N ASN A 192 7.40 -15.17 -3.76
CA ASN A 192 6.33 -16.14 -3.50
C ASN A 192 4.95 -15.47 -3.33
N PRO A 193 4.31 -15.01 -4.41
CA PRO A 193 3.07 -14.25 -4.34
C PRO A 193 1.90 -15.01 -3.69
N GLU A 194 1.82 -16.32 -3.87
CA GLU A 194 0.78 -17.13 -3.24
C GLU A 194 0.92 -17.16 -1.71
N ALA A 195 2.13 -17.38 -1.21
CA ALA A 195 2.37 -17.39 0.22
C ALA A 195 2.14 -16.00 0.84
N ALA A 196 2.56 -14.92 0.18
CA ALA A 196 2.33 -13.56 0.62
C ALA A 196 0.83 -13.25 0.75
N ALA A 197 0.01 -13.60 -0.25
CA ALA A 197 -1.44 -13.43 -0.20
C ALA A 197 -2.09 -14.21 0.93
N LYS A 198 -1.70 -15.48 1.14
CA LYS A 198 -2.21 -16.30 2.23
C LYS A 198 -1.78 -15.75 3.59
N LEU A 199 -0.55 -15.26 3.69
CA LEU A 199 0.00 -14.70 4.91
C LEU A 199 -0.75 -13.42 5.32
N SER A 200 -1.08 -12.53 4.39
CA SER A 200 -1.77 -11.27 4.66
C SER A 200 -3.26 -11.43 5.06
N TYR A 201 -3.89 -12.54 4.68
CA TYR A 201 -5.32 -12.75 4.88
C TYR A 201 -5.80 -12.52 6.31
N ASN A 202 -5.11 -13.06 7.32
CA ASN A 202 -5.53 -12.92 8.72
C ASN A 202 -5.46 -11.47 9.20
N ASP A 203 -4.49 -10.69 8.71
CA ASP A 203 -4.38 -9.27 9.01
C ASP A 203 -5.54 -8.48 8.41
N ALA A 204 -5.85 -8.70 7.13
CA ALA A 204 -7.02 -8.12 6.48
C ALA A 204 -8.31 -8.48 7.21
N TYR A 205 -8.48 -9.75 7.58
CA TYR A 205 -9.72 -10.27 8.17
C TYR A 205 -10.07 -9.63 9.52
N LEU A 206 -9.09 -9.14 10.28
CA LEU A 206 -9.31 -8.45 11.56
C LEU A 206 -10.25 -7.24 11.40
N SER A 207 -10.09 -6.46 10.33
CA SER A 207 -10.74 -5.16 10.15
C SER A 207 -11.57 -5.03 8.88
N HIS A 208 -11.34 -5.88 7.87
CA HIS A 208 -11.92 -5.76 6.52
C HIS A 208 -12.69 -7.00 6.09
N ARG A 209 -13.47 -6.86 5.00
CA ARG A 209 -14.24 -7.93 4.34
C ARG A 209 -14.22 -7.72 2.82
N LYS A 210 -14.57 -8.76 2.05
CA LYS A 210 -14.73 -8.69 0.60
C LYS A 210 -13.52 -8.01 -0.10
N ASN A 211 -13.77 -6.98 -0.91
CA ASN A 211 -12.72 -6.29 -1.66
C ASN A 211 -11.63 -5.64 -0.77
N GLY A 212 -11.91 -5.36 0.51
CA GLY A 212 -10.88 -4.95 1.46
C GLY A 212 -9.87 -6.06 1.74
N ILE A 213 -10.34 -7.30 1.99
CA ILE A 213 -9.46 -8.48 2.12
C ILE A 213 -8.71 -8.73 0.82
N TYR A 214 -9.40 -8.70 -0.31
CA TYR A 214 -8.78 -8.96 -1.61
C TYR A 214 -7.72 -7.90 -1.96
N GLY A 215 -7.94 -6.65 -1.57
CA GLY A 215 -6.97 -5.57 -1.76
C GLY A 215 -5.65 -5.85 -1.05
N GLU A 216 -5.70 -6.31 0.20
CA GLU A 216 -4.48 -6.67 0.94
C GLU A 216 -3.80 -7.90 0.33
N MET A 217 -4.56 -8.97 0.03
CA MET A 217 -4.02 -10.18 -0.60
C MET A 217 -3.39 -9.87 -1.97
N PHE A 218 -4.02 -9.01 -2.76
CA PHE A 218 -3.51 -8.53 -4.05
C PHE A 218 -2.20 -7.75 -3.87
N CYS A 219 -2.16 -6.77 -2.97
CA CYS A 219 -0.97 -5.95 -2.75
C CYS A 219 0.20 -6.78 -2.22
N ALA A 220 -0.04 -7.64 -1.22
CA ALA A 220 1.00 -8.54 -0.69
C ALA A 220 1.60 -9.43 -1.79
N ALA A 221 0.74 -10.01 -2.63
CA ALA A 221 1.15 -10.85 -3.75
C ALA A 221 1.89 -10.04 -4.82
N ALA A 222 1.42 -8.84 -5.17
CA ALA A 222 2.08 -7.99 -6.15
C ALA A 222 3.47 -7.54 -5.67
N VAL A 223 3.60 -7.15 -4.39
CA VAL A 223 4.90 -6.82 -3.78
C VAL A 223 5.84 -8.03 -3.80
N ALA A 224 5.37 -9.22 -3.39
CA ALA A 224 6.19 -10.43 -3.44
C ALA A 224 6.62 -10.79 -4.86
N ALA A 225 5.73 -10.67 -5.85
CA ALA A 225 6.02 -10.91 -7.26
C ALA A 225 7.05 -9.92 -7.82
N ALA A 226 7.02 -8.66 -7.37
CA ALA A 226 7.89 -7.60 -7.85
C ALA A 226 9.38 -7.94 -7.66
N PHE A 227 9.74 -8.69 -6.63
CA PHE A 227 11.12 -9.13 -6.41
C PHE A 227 11.69 -9.99 -7.56
N THR A 228 10.84 -10.56 -8.41
CA THR A 228 11.25 -11.44 -9.52
C THR A 228 10.61 -11.08 -10.86
N ALA A 229 9.78 -10.04 -10.90
CA ALA A 229 9.12 -9.55 -12.10
C ALA A 229 10.12 -8.80 -13.02
N GLU A 230 9.84 -8.78 -14.31
CA GLU A 230 10.60 -8.01 -15.30
C GLU A 230 10.21 -6.54 -15.29
N THR A 231 8.93 -6.25 -15.06
CA THR A 231 8.41 -4.90 -14.95
C THR A 231 7.47 -4.77 -13.72
N PRO A 232 7.31 -3.57 -13.15
CA PRO A 232 6.35 -3.35 -12.06
C PRO A 232 4.91 -3.72 -12.44
N LEU A 233 4.50 -3.55 -13.69
CA LEU A 233 3.17 -3.93 -14.16
C LEU A 233 2.98 -5.46 -14.22
N ASP A 234 4.04 -6.23 -14.46
CA ASP A 234 3.97 -7.70 -14.42
C ASP A 234 3.74 -8.21 -13.00
N ALA A 235 4.28 -7.51 -12.00
CA ALA A 235 3.98 -7.82 -10.60
C ALA A 235 2.48 -7.64 -10.26
N VAL A 236 1.83 -6.60 -10.79
CA VAL A 236 0.37 -6.41 -10.68
C VAL A 236 -0.39 -7.60 -11.28
N LYS A 237 0.00 -8.06 -12.49
CA LYS A 237 -0.64 -9.20 -13.16
C LYS A 237 -0.49 -10.49 -12.35
N GLU A 238 0.64 -10.69 -11.68
CA GLU A 238 0.82 -11.85 -10.78
C GLU A 238 0.01 -11.70 -9.49
N GLY A 239 -0.04 -10.50 -8.90
CA GLY A 239 -0.82 -10.23 -7.69
C GLY A 239 -2.31 -10.50 -7.87
N MET A 240 -2.90 -10.06 -8.98
CA MET A 240 -4.33 -10.26 -9.23
C MET A 240 -4.74 -11.73 -9.37
N LYS A 241 -3.80 -12.64 -9.64
CA LYS A 241 -4.10 -14.09 -9.66
C LYS A 241 -4.43 -14.64 -8.28
N GLN A 242 -4.15 -13.91 -7.20
CA GLN A 242 -4.32 -14.40 -5.83
C GLN A 242 -5.68 -14.04 -5.22
N ILE A 243 -6.57 -13.40 -5.97
CA ILE A 243 -7.91 -13.01 -5.53
C ILE A 243 -9.00 -13.63 -6.41
N PRO A 244 -10.28 -13.69 -5.93
CA PRO A 244 -11.36 -14.32 -6.68
C PRO A 244 -11.57 -13.66 -8.05
N LYS A 245 -11.59 -14.44 -9.11
CA LYS A 245 -11.69 -13.98 -10.51
C LYS A 245 -12.95 -13.15 -10.78
N GLU A 246 -14.05 -13.49 -10.15
CA GLU A 246 -15.35 -12.81 -10.34
C GLU A 246 -15.58 -11.69 -9.32
N SER A 247 -14.59 -11.35 -8.46
CA SER A 247 -14.69 -10.23 -7.53
C SER A 247 -14.69 -8.88 -8.26
N GLU A 248 -15.31 -7.88 -7.64
CA GLU A 248 -15.33 -6.52 -8.21
C GLU A 248 -13.93 -5.96 -8.38
N LEU A 249 -13.01 -6.26 -7.43
CA LEU A 249 -11.62 -5.83 -7.52
C LEU A 249 -10.90 -6.48 -8.72
N TYR A 250 -11.03 -7.80 -8.90
CA TYR A 250 -10.39 -8.47 -10.03
C TYR A 250 -10.89 -7.91 -11.36
N GLN A 251 -12.20 -7.74 -11.50
CA GLN A 251 -12.84 -7.18 -12.71
C GLN A 251 -12.40 -5.72 -12.97
N ALA A 252 -12.18 -4.95 -11.91
CA ALA A 252 -11.67 -3.59 -12.01
C ALA A 252 -10.21 -3.57 -12.50
N LEU A 253 -9.36 -4.46 -11.98
CA LEU A 253 -7.96 -4.61 -12.40
C LEU A 253 -7.85 -5.12 -13.84
N GLU A 254 -8.66 -6.10 -14.23
CA GLU A 254 -8.73 -6.61 -15.61
C GLU A 254 -9.13 -5.49 -16.58
N TRP A 255 -10.15 -4.70 -16.21
CA TRP A 255 -10.53 -3.53 -16.97
C TRP A 255 -9.39 -2.50 -17.04
N ALA A 256 -8.70 -2.22 -15.93
CA ALA A 256 -7.58 -1.29 -15.92
C ALA A 256 -6.46 -1.72 -16.88
N LEU A 257 -6.11 -3.00 -16.88
CA LEU A 257 -5.13 -3.55 -17.82
C LEU A 257 -5.59 -3.44 -19.27
N SER A 258 -6.90 -3.57 -19.54
CA SER A 258 -7.47 -3.40 -20.90
C SER A 258 -7.43 -1.95 -21.41
N CYS A 259 -7.17 -0.98 -20.53
CA CYS A 259 -6.99 0.42 -20.88
C CYS A 259 -5.57 0.78 -21.37
N GLU A 260 -4.68 -0.23 -21.51
CA GLU A 260 -3.34 -0.03 -22.08
C GLU A 260 -3.43 0.70 -23.44
N GLY A 261 -2.62 1.75 -23.63
CA GLY A 261 -2.69 2.64 -24.80
C GLY A 261 -3.75 3.76 -24.71
N GLN A 262 -4.73 3.68 -23.81
CA GLN A 262 -5.66 4.77 -23.52
C GLN A 262 -5.16 5.67 -22.39
N VAL A 263 -4.43 5.10 -21.43
CA VAL A 263 -3.82 5.78 -20.28
C VAL A 263 -2.52 6.43 -20.74
N THR A 264 -2.58 7.72 -21.09
CA THR A 264 -1.45 8.46 -21.66
C THR A 264 -0.75 9.40 -20.68
N ASN A 265 -1.42 9.76 -19.58
CA ASN A 265 -0.93 10.58 -18.48
C ASN A 265 -1.90 10.52 -17.29
N TYR A 266 -1.53 11.12 -16.15
CA TYR A 266 -2.36 11.16 -14.92
C TYR A 266 -3.74 11.78 -15.12
N ILE A 267 -3.90 12.77 -16.02
CA ILE A 267 -5.21 13.39 -16.30
C ILE A 267 -6.16 12.35 -16.92
N ARG A 268 -5.67 11.65 -17.96
CA ARG A 268 -6.50 10.63 -18.62
C ARG A 268 -6.75 9.43 -17.71
N ALA A 269 -5.76 9.02 -16.92
CA ALA A 269 -5.90 8.00 -15.89
C ALA A 269 -7.03 8.37 -14.90
N ARG A 270 -7.00 9.59 -14.35
CA ARG A 270 -8.02 10.05 -13.41
C ARG A 270 -9.41 10.16 -14.06
N GLN A 271 -9.51 10.65 -15.29
CA GLN A 271 -10.79 10.71 -16.03
C GLN A 271 -11.40 9.31 -16.20
N LEU A 272 -10.59 8.32 -16.57
CA LEU A 272 -11.05 6.93 -16.73
C LEU A 272 -11.58 6.36 -15.43
N ILE A 273 -10.90 6.64 -14.30
CA ILE A 273 -11.34 6.22 -12.96
C ILE A 273 -12.69 6.89 -12.61
N ASP A 274 -12.81 8.19 -12.77
CA ASP A 274 -14.03 8.94 -12.44
C ASP A 274 -15.21 8.52 -13.33
N GLU A 275 -14.97 8.22 -14.62
CA GLU A 275 -15.97 7.67 -15.54
C GLU A 275 -16.42 6.25 -15.15
N LYS A 276 -15.49 5.40 -14.70
CA LYS A 276 -15.79 4.00 -14.34
C LYS A 276 -16.45 3.88 -12.97
N PHE A 277 -16.03 4.72 -12.00
CA PHE A 277 -16.45 4.66 -10.61
C PHE A 277 -17.03 6.00 -10.09
N PRO A 278 -18.07 6.56 -10.72
CA PRO A 278 -18.50 7.95 -10.55
C PRO A 278 -18.99 8.33 -9.15
N LYS A 279 -19.21 7.37 -8.27
CA LYS A 279 -19.70 7.59 -6.90
C LYS A 279 -18.88 6.87 -5.84
N MET A 280 -17.78 6.24 -6.24
CA MET A 280 -16.94 5.51 -5.30
C MET A 280 -16.16 6.50 -4.43
N HIS A 281 -16.09 6.21 -3.13
CA HIS A 281 -15.36 7.07 -2.20
C HIS A 281 -13.86 7.09 -2.56
N PRO A 282 -13.14 8.22 -2.45
CA PRO A 282 -11.73 8.30 -2.78
C PRO A 282 -10.83 7.31 -2.03
N VAL A 283 -11.23 6.88 -0.83
CA VAL A 283 -10.50 5.92 0.02
C VAL A 283 -10.92 4.47 -0.24
N HIS A 284 -11.80 4.18 -1.20
CA HIS A 284 -12.23 2.81 -1.47
C HIS A 284 -11.10 2.00 -2.12
N THR A 285 -10.96 0.71 -1.73
CA THR A 285 -9.91 -0.17 -2.25
C THR A 285 -9.89 -0.23 -3.78
N ILE A 286 -11.04 -0.42 -4.42
CA ILE A 286 -11.12 -0.72 -5.87
C ILE A 286 -10.52 0.40 -6.74
N ASN A 287 -10.98 1.65 -6.58
CA ASN A 287 -10.50 2.76 -7.41
C ASN A 287 -9.02 3.08 -7.15
N ASN A 288 -8.54 2.88 -5.93
CA ASN A 288 -7.13 3.05 -5.57
C ASN A 288 -6.24 1.96 -6.19
N MET A 289 -6.67 0.70 -6.20
CA MET A 289 -5.91 -0.37 -6.88
C MET A 289 -5.85 -0.15 -8.40
N VAL A 290 -6.89 0.44 -8.98
CA VAL A 290 -6.86 0.88 -10.38
C VAL A 290 -5.88 2.04 -10.59
N ALA A 291 -5.83 3.02 -9.67
CA ALA A 291 -4.86 4.12 -9.74
C ALA A 291 -3.41 3.60 -9.68
N ILE A 292 -3.10 2.65 -8.78
CA ILE A 292 -1.82 1.96 -8.71
C ILE A 292 -1.47 1.31 -10.06
N THR A 293 -2.42 0.57 -10.65
CA THR A 293 -2.21 -0.11 -11.94
C THR A 293 -1.91 0.89 -13.05
N PHE A 294 -2.66 1.99 -13.14
CA PHE A 294 -2.43 3.04 -14.13
C PHE A 294 -1.09 3.75 -13.93
N ALA A 295 -0.70 4.02 -12.70
CA ALA A 295 0.58 4.66 -12.39
C ALA A 295 1.77 3.79 -12.80
N LEU A 296 1.72 2.49 -12.51
CA LEU A 296 2.75 1.53 -12.93
C LEU A 296 2.78 1.33 -14.46
N MET A 297 1.62 1.40 -15.12
CA MET A 297 1.52 1.39 -16.58
C MET A 297 2.18 2.64 -17.21
N LEU A 298 1.97 3.82 -16.63
CA LEU A 298 2.56 5.08 -17.08
C LEU A 298 4.05 5.18 -16.78
N GLY A 299 4.46 4.72 -15.60
CA GLY A 299 5.84 4.81 -15.12
C GLY A 299 6.79 3.80 -15.78
N GLY A 300 6.29 2.59 -16.06
CA GLY A 300 7.12 1.51 -16.60
C GLY A 300 8.31 1.20 -15.68
N ASN A 301 9.51 1.27 -16.20
CA ASN A 301 10.75 1.03 -15.43
C ASN A 301 11.42 2.32 -14.92
N ASP A 302 10.69 3.43 -14.85
CA ASP A 302 11.15 4.67 -14.23
C ASP A 302 10.48 4.86 -12.87
N TYR A 303 11.25 4.66 -11.79
CA TYR A 303 10.76 4.78 -10.42
C TYR A 303 10.13 6.14 -10.14
N THR A 304 10.83 7.24 -10.50
CA THR A 304 10.32 8.61 -10.27
C THR A 304 8.99 8.82 -10.99
N LYS A 305 8.90 8.39 -12.23
CA LYS A 305 7.66 8.51 -12.99
C LYS A 305 6.52 7.68 -12.41
N CYS A 306 6.80 6.46 -11.89
CA CYS A 306 5.79 5.64 -11.23
C CYS A 306 5.13 6.39 -10.06
N ILE A 307 5.90 6.90 -9.09
CA ILE A 307 5.34 7.58 -7.93
C ILE A 307 4.77 8.96 -8.26
N SER A 308 5.38 9.69 -9.19
CA SER A 308 4.92 11.01 -9.63
C SER A 308 3.57 10.97 -10.31
N GLU A 309 3.37 10.07 -11.27
CA GLU A 309 2.08 9.86 -11.95
C GLU A 309 1.02 9.37 -10.96
N CYS A 310 1.40 8.48 -10.02
CA CYS A 310 0.50 7.97 -8.99
C CYS A 310 -0.06 9.09 -8.12
N VAL A 311 0.82 9.90 -7.53
CA VAL A 311 0.40 11.02 -6.69
C VAL A 311 -0.42 12.04 -7.49
N ALA A 312 -0.07 12.29 -8.75
CA ALA A 312 -0.79 13.22 -9.63
C ALA A 312 -2.19 12.72 -10.03
N ILE A 313 -2.45 11.42 -10.05
CA ILE A 313 -3.80 10.85 -10.24
C ILE A 313 -4.72 11.29 -9.09
N GLY A 314 -4.19 11.46 -7.88
CA GLY A 314 -4.96 11.81 -6.69
C GLY A 314 -5.65 10.57 -6.08
N LEU A 315 -6.82 10.73 -5.47
CA LEU A 315 -7.48 9.78 -4.57
C LEU A 315 -6.74 9.72 -3.23
N ASP A 316 -6.51 8.52 -2.68
CA ASP A 316 -5.71 8.29 -1.47
C ASP A 316 -4.25 8.14 -1.88
N ASN A 317 -3.63 9.26 -2.18
CA ASN A 317 -2.40 9.29 -2.99
C ASN A 317 -1.10 9.14 -2.19
N ASP A 318 -1.11 9.20 -0.88
CA ASP A 318 -0.03 8.74 -0.01
C ASP A 318 -0.02 7.20 0.07
N CYS A 319 -1.18 6.60 0.29
CA CYS A 319 -1.37 5.16 0.30
C CYS A 319 -0.99 4.51 -1.04
N THR A 320 -1.53 5.06 -2.14
CA THR A 320 -1.22 4.52 -3.48
C THR A 320 0.21 4.80 -3.89
N GLY A 321 0.75 5.98 -3.54
CA GLY A 321 2.15 6.34 -3.76
C GLY A 321 3.10 5.41 -3.03
N ALA A 322 2.78 5.04 -1.77
CA ALA A 322 3.50 4.06 -0.97
C ALA A 322 3.54 2.68 -1.67
N THR A 323 2.38 2.15 -2.06
CA THR A 323 2.29 0.84 -2.70
C THR A 323 2.97 0.81 -4.07
N VAL A 324 2.80 1.86 -4.89
CA VAL A 324 3.52 1.99 -6.19
C VAL A 324 5.02 2.07 -5.96
N GLY A 325 5.46 2.86 -4.97
CA GLY A 325 6.88 2.97 -4.62
C GLY A 325 7.48 1.65 -4.16
N SER A 326 6.73 0.86 -3.38
CA SER A 326 7.10 -0.48 -2.94
C SER A 326 7.27 -1.46 -4.10
N ILE A 327 6.25 -1.57 -4.97
CA ILE A 327 6.28 -2.47 -6.13
C ILE A 327 7.39 -2.09 -7.11
N ALA A 328 7.49 -0.80 -7.47
CA ALA A 328 8.53 -0.31 -8.38
C ALA A 328 9.93 -0.49 -7.76
N GLY A 329 10.10 -0.15 -6.48
CA GLY A 329 11.36 -0.31 -5.76
C GLY A 329 11.80 -1.76 -5.61
N ALA A 330 10.89 -2.69 -5.32
CA ALA A 330 11.17 -4.13 -5.26
C ALA A 330 11.57 -4.70 -6.63
N CYS A 331 10.92 -4.25 -7.70
CA CYS A 331 11.20 -4.71 -9.05
C CYS A 331 12.54 -4.19 -9.57
N LEU A 332 12.77 -2.89 -9.46
CA LEU A 332 13.91 -2.20 -10.06
C LEU A 332 15.17 -2.20 -9.17
N GLY A 333 15.00 -2.35 -7.85
CA GLY A 333 16.07 -2.26 -6.86
C GLY A 333 16.50 -0.83 -6.53
N ILE A 334 17.30 -0.68 -5.47
CA ILE A 334 17.72 0.63 -4.95
C ILE A 334 18.52 1.46 -5.97
N ASP A 335 19.27 0.82 -6.84
CA ASP A 335 20.10 1.51 -7.84
C ASP A 335 19.27 2.30 -8.87
N ALA A 336 17.97 1.99 -9.01
CA ALA A 336 17.02 2.71 -9.87
C ALA A 336 16.29 3.86 -9.18
N ILE A 337 16.47 4.00 -7.87
CA ILE A 337 15.84 5.09 -7.09
C ILE A 337 16.85 6.24 -6.96
N PRO A 338 16.59 7.41 -7.55
CA PRO A 338 17.47 8.57 -7.39
C PRO A 338 17.68 8.94 -5.91
N GLU A 339 18.92 9.25 -5.51
CA GLU A 339 19.31 9.46 -4.13
C GLU A 339 18.53 10.60 -3.46
N TYR A 340 18.13 11.62 -4.20
CA TYR A 340 17.37 12.76 -3.66
C TYR A 340 15.98 12.36 -3.10
N TRP A 341 15.45 11.16 -3.41
CA TRP A 341 14.24 10.64 -2.81
C TRP A 341 14.43 10.13 -1.38
N TYR A 342 15.68 9.80 -0.97
CA TYR A 342 15.92 9.21 0.35
C TYR A 342 17.11 9.79 1.13
N GLU A 343 17.93 10.64 0.53
CA GLU A 343 19.10 11.26 1.20
C GLU A 343 18.73 11.96 2.52
N LYS A 344 17.51 12.51 2.61
CA LYS A 344 17.00 13.21 3.79
C LYS A 344 16.41 12.31 4.86
N PHE A 345 16.30 11.01 4.65
CA PHE A 345 15.75 10.09 5.64
C PHE A 345 16.70 9.82 6.81
N ASN A 346 17.98 10.14 6.66
CA ASN A 346 19.01 10.08 7.73
C ASN A 346 18.95 8.77 8.53
N ASN A 347 18.76 7.64 7.82
CA ASN A 347 18.64 6.30 8.41
C ASN A 347 17.60 6.22 9.56
N THR A 348 16.52 6.99 9.48
CA THR A 348 15.52 7.09 10.56
C THR A 348 14.11 6.91 10.04
N VAL A 349 13.36 5.98 10.66
CA VAL A 349 11.93 5.75 10.43
C VAL A 349 11.17 6.05 11.71
N CYS A 350 10.13 6.87 11.62
CA CYS A 350 9.25 7.21 12.73
C CYS A 350 7.87 6.56 12.58
N THR A 351 7.33 6.09 13.70
CA THR A 351 5.99 5.51 13.81
C THR A 351 5.25 6.09 15.02
N TYR A 352 3.97 5.79 15.16
CA TYR A 352 3.23 6.06 16.40
C TYR A 352 3.01 4.82 17.27
N LEU A 353 3.72 3.71 17.01
CA LEU A 353 3.65 2.49 17.82
C LEU A 353 4.33 2.68 19.17
N ILE A 354 3.65 2.33 20.26
CA ILE A 354 4.17 2.41 21.63
C ILE A 354 5.45 1.56 21.76
N GLY A 355 6.54 2.20 22.16
CA GLY A 355 7.87 1.57 22.32
C GLY A 355 8.63 1.34 21.01
N HIS A 356 8.08 1.77 19.87
CA HIS A 356 8.69 1.64 18.54
C HIS A 356 8.57 2.94 17.74
N GLU A 357 8.62 4.10 18.40
CA GLU A 357 8.39 5.41 17.80
C GLU A 357 9.50 5.84 16.85
N LYS A 358 10.70 5.25 16.99
CA LYS A 358 11.86 5.56 16.15
C LYS A 358 12.74 4.33 15.95
N LEU A 359 13.03 4.00 14.69
CA LEU A 359 13.88 2.87 14.28
C LEU A 359 14.95 3.33 13.29
N ALA A 360 16.07 2.58 13.22
CA ALA A 360 17.02 2.74 12.14
C ALA A 360 16.50 2.05 10.87
N LEU A 361 16.52 2.75 9.74
CA LEU A 361 16.03 2.23 8.45
C LEU A 361 16.82 0.98 8.02
N ASP A 362 18.15 0.99 8.18
CA ASP A 362 19.00 -0.15 7.83
C ASP A 362 18.68 -1.39 8.71
N ASP A 363 18.32 -1.18 10.00
CA ASP A 363 17.88 -2.27 10.87
C ASP A 363 16.54 -2.86 10.39
N VAL A 364 15.59 -2.02 10.03
CA VAL A 364 14.29 -2.48 9.47
C VAL A 364 14.51 -3.31 8.21
N ILE A 365 15.37 -2.85 7.29
CA ILE A 365 15.71 -3.58 6.06
C ILE A 365 16.32 -4.94 6.39
N ALA A 366 17.31 -4.99 7.29
CA ALA A 366 17.99 -6.23 7.70
C ALA A 366 17.00 -7.24 8.33
N ARG A 367 16.05 -6.77 9.14
CA ARG A 367 15.02 -7.60 9.78
C ARG A 367 14.08 -8.23 8.75
N PHE A 368 13.64 -7.49 7.72
CA PHE A 368 12.85 -8.06 6.61
C PHE A 368 13.65 -9.07 5.77
N ILE A 369 14.94 -8.81 5.51
CA ILE A 369 15.80 -9.78 4.81
C ILE A 369 15.84 -11.09 5.58
N LYS A 370 16.01 -11.04 6.90
CA LYS A 370 16.06 -12.22 7.78
C LYS A 370 14.77 -13.05 7.77
N LEU A 371 13.60 -12.46 7.48
CA LEU A 371 12.34 -13.21 7.36
C LEU A 371 12.28 -14.12 6.12
N ASN A 372 13.23 -13.99 5.18
CA ASN A 372 13.34 -14.80 3.96
C ASN A 372 14.36 -15.95 4.10
N ASP A 373 15.05 -16.07 5.23
CA ASP A 373 15.95 -17.18 5.56
C ASP A 373 15.14 -18.42 6.03
#